data_ab4bccf4d700d0da6e3f8f0886e11c58
#
_entry.id   ab4bccf4d700d0da6e3f8f0886e11c58
#
_cell.length_a   1.000
_cell.length_b   1.000
_cell.length_c   1.000
_cell.angle_alpha   90.00
_cell.angle_beta   90.00
_cell.angle_gamma   90.00
#
_symmetry.space_group_name_H-M   'P 1'
#
loop_
_entity.id
_entity.type
_entity.pdbx_description
1 polymer ?
#
loop_
_entity_poly.entity_id
_entity_poly.type
_entity_poly.pdbx_seq_one_letter_code
_entity_poly.pdbx_strand_id
1 'polypeptide(L)'
;MDWLPRPGDYARVFQAGHESEAALVQRILEDAGIPVVVRSRQVPGYAEVIRGASGIWGDVLVPVAHESAARRYVAEYLRQMREAGRMARFGGIIPPVVTLFDRQGRIDEEAMRGHLDFLIDGGVHAVFALGSTGETMHLTPDERRALAALVVRHVDGRVPVLVGCLSTSTDEAVALARHAEETGADGLVVIPPFYWTPNDRAIESHIGAVASAVGLPVVIYNFPAVVGRSIPAPLVAKMAAAYDSVLGIKETIDSIAHIHEVIARVKPAKPAFSVLCGYEFHLLNTLLSGGDGAIPAVANILPGPSVAIYEHWRAGRLAEAASVMRERLQLAMLYQLDAPFFVVIKEAMAMLGRVQHATVRAPSPPLTDEHRERLRGLLASAGLL
;
A
#
# COMPACT_ATOMS: atom_id res chain seq x y z
N MET A 1 -11.45 42.36 -5.46
CA MET A 1 -11.51 40.88 -5.65
C MET A 1 -10.10 40.31 -5.93
N ASP A 2 -9.10 40.68 -5.12
CA ASP A 2 -7.68 40.39 -5.42
C ASP A 2 -6.97 39.58 -4.33
N TRP A 3 -7.63 38.60 -3.71
CA TRP A 3 -6.94 37.79 -2.70
C TRP A 3 -7.05 36.27 -2.91
N LEU A 4 -7.30 35.83 -4.12
CA LEU A 4 -7.04 34.43 -4.46
C LEU A 4 -5.54 34.23 -4.67
N PRO A 5 -4.89 33.29 -3.93
CA PRO A 5 -3.48 33.01 -4.09
C PRO A 5 -3.14 32.67 -5.54
N ARG A 6 -2.04 33.25 -6.06
CA ARG A 6 -1.58 32.93 -7.41
C ARG A 6 -1.09 31.47 -7.44
N PRO A 7 -1.28 30.74 -8.55
CA PRO A 7 -0.64 29.45 -8.71
C PRO A 7 0.88 29.59 -8.54
N GLY A 8 1.44 28.88 -7.56
CA GLY A 8 2.88 28.92 -7.23
C GLY A 8 3.24 29.63 -5.92
N ASP A 9 2.36 30.44 -5.34
CA ASP A 9 2.63 31.12 -4.06
C ASP A 9 2.39 30.21 -2.84
N TYR A 10 1.69 29.10 -3.02
CA TYR A 10 1.29 28.16 -1.97
C TYR A 10 1.69 26.72 -2.30
N ALA A 11 2.22 26.03 -1.31
CA ALA A 11 2.53 24.60 -1.36
C ALA A 11 1.44 23.80 -0.63
N ARG A 12 1.05 22.64 -1.20
CA ARG A 12 0.20 21.68 -0.53
C ARG A 12 1.02 20.89 0.47
N VAL A 13 0.62 20.92 1.74
CA VAL A 13 1.29 20.20 2.84
C VAL A 13 0.48 19.04 3.39
N PHE A 14 -0.84 19.00 3.10
CA PHE A 14 -1.70 17.91 3.53
C PHE A 14 -2.91 17.79 2.60
N GLN A 15 -3.38 16.54 2.39
CA GLN A 15 -4.64 16.22 1.74
C GLN A 15 -5.59 15.61 2.76
N ALA A 16 -6.72 16.25 2.99
CA ALA A 16 -7.71 15.80 3.95
C ALA A 16 -8.78 14.92 3.29
N GLY A 17 -9.08 13.78 3.91
CA GLY A 17 -10.18 12.91 3.51
C GLY A 17 -11.55 13.45 3.91
N HIS A 18 -11.62 14.32 4.92
CA HIS A 18 -12.85 14.95 5.39
C HIS A 18 -12.58 16.32 6.05
N GLU A 19 -13.64 17.11 6.23
CA GLU A 19 -13.58 18.49 6.73
C GLU A 19 -12.92 18.59 8.11
N SER A 20 -13.26 17.71 9.03
CA SER A 20 -12.72 17.72 10.39
C SER A 20 -11.21 17.46 10.45
N GLU A 21 -10.69 16.67 9.53
CA GLU A 21 -9.25 16.42 9.40
C GLU A 21 -8.51 17.67 8.89
N ALA A 22 -9.06 18.33 7.87
CA ALA A 22 -8.52 19.59 7.36
C ALA A 22 -8.51 20.68 8.44
N ALA A 23 -9.61 20.81 9.18
CA ALA A 23 -9.74 21.79 10.27
C ALA A 23 -8.74 21.54 11.41
N LEU A 24 -8.45 20.27 11.71
CA LEU A 24 -7.49 19.90 12.74
C LEU A 24 -6.06 20.25 12.31
N VAL A 25 -5.66 19.88 11.10
CA VAL A 25 -4.34 20.22 10.56
C VAL A 25 -4.18 21.75 10.40
N GLN A 26 -5.22 22.45 9.96
CA GLN A 26 -5.24 23.90 9.92
C GLN A 26 -4.91 24.49 11.29
N ARG A 27 -5.62 24.06 12.34
CA ARG A 27 -5.41 24.57 13.69
C ARG A 27 -3.99 24.32 14.20
N ILE A 28 -3.43 23.15 13.97
CA ILE A 28 -2.04 22.80 14.36
C ILE A 28 -1.04 23.77 13.71
N LEU A 29 -1.24 24.11 12.45
CA LEU A 29 -0.35 25.01 11.72
C LEU A 29 -0.54 26.47 12.15
N GLU A 30 -1.79 26.90 12.38
CA GLU A 30 -2.11 28.22 12.91
C GLU A 30 -1.55 28.43 14.32
N ASP A 31 -1.66 27.44 15.20
CA ASP A 31 -1.07 27.47 16.56
C ASP A 31 0.48 27.54 16.50
N ALA A 32 1.08 27.05 15.42
CA ALA A 32 2.51 27.20 15.13
C ALA A 32 2.89 28.51 14.43
N GLY A 33 1.92 29.42 14.24
CA GLY A 33 2.13 30.73 13.58
C GLY A 33 2.30 30.63 12.06
N ILE A 34 1.90 29.52 11.44
CA ILE A 34 2.00 29.32 9.99
C ILE A 34 0.66 29.69 9.35
N PRO A 35 0.64 30.65 8.38
CA PRO A 35 -0.58 30.98 7.65
C PRO A 35 -1.07 29.78 6.83
N VAL A 36 -2.37 29.48 6.91
CA VAL A 36 -2.98 28.31 6.26
C VAL A 36 -4.16 28.71 5.38
N VAL A 37 -4.27 28.10 4.23
CA VAL A 37 -5.44 28.16 3.38
C VAL A 37 -5.98 26.74 3.20
N VAL A 38 -7.22 26.49 3.60
CA VAL A 38 -7.91 25.23 3.33
C VAL A 38 -8.77 25.41 2.08
N ARG A 39 -8.49 24.60 1.07
CA ARG A 39 -9.22 24.60 -0.19
C ARG A 39 -10.04 23.33 -0.31
N SER A 40 -11.35 23.43 -0.04
CA SER A 40 -12.28 22.34 -0.31
C SER A 40 -12.36 22.06 -1.82
N ARG A 41 -12.37 20.79 -2.19
CA ARG A 41 -12.64 20.35 -3.56
C ARG A 41 -14.13 20.15 -3.81
N GLN A 42 -15.00 20.53 -2.86
CA GLN A 42 -16.45 20.43 -2.98
C GLN A 42 -16.98 21.57 -3.84
N VAL A 43 -17.61 21.21 -4.96
CA VAL A 43 -18.38 22.17 -5.77
C VAL A 43 -19.83 22.13 -5.27
N PRO A 44 -20.45 23.29 -4.92
CA PRO A 44 -21.87 23.32 -4.55
C PRO A 44 -22.73 22.66 -5.62
N GLY A 45 -23.56 21.68 -5.23
CA GLY A 45 -24.40 20.88 -6.15
C GLY A 45 -23.77 19.63 -6.75
N TYR A 46 -22.44 19.43 -6.63
CA TYR A 46 -21.72 18.23 -7.11
C TYR A 46 -20.83 17.58 -6.04
N ALA A 47 -20.96 18.01 -4.80
CA ALA A 47 -20.11 17.60 -3.69
C ALA A 47 -20.05 16.07 -3.49
N GLU A 48 -21.15 15.37 -3.71
CA GLU A 48 -21.20 13.90 -3.56
C GLU A 48 -20.54 13.17 -4.73
N VAL A 49 -20.63 13.69 -5.94
CA VAL A 49 -20.00 13.09 -7.14
C VAL A 49 -18.48 13.21 -7.09
N ILE A 50 -17.98 14.38 -6.66
CA ILE A 50 -16.52 14.62 -6.56
C ILE A 50 -15.90 13.87 -5.37
N ARG A 51 -16.62 13.77 -4.24
CA ARG A 51 -16.19 12.99 -3.07
C ARG A 51 -16.12 11.50 -3.38
N GLY A 52 -17.06 10.98 -4.18
CA GLY A 52 -17.05 9.59 -4.63
C GLY A 52 -15.93 9.23 -5.60
N ALA A 53 -15.38 10.20 -6.32
CA ALA A 53 -14.35 9.98 -7.34
C ALA A 53 -12.91 10.03 -6.82
N SER A 54 -12.61 10.77 -5.72
CA SER A 54 -11.23 10.99 -5.28
C SER A 54 -10.94 10.63 -3.81
N GLY A 55 -11.96 10.41 -2.98
CA GLY A 55 -11.76 10.20 -1.52
C GLY A 55 -11.16 11.42 -0.79
N ILE A 56 -10.87 12.51 -1.49
CA ILE A 56 -10.21 13.70 -0.98
C ILE A 56 -11.26 14.79 -0.78
N TRP A 57 -11.40 15.26 0.45
CA TRP A 57 -12.29 16.38 0.77
C TRP A 57 -11.68 17.74 0.35
N GLY A 58 -10.37 17.92 0.58
CA GLY A 58 -9.70 19.17 0.27
C GLY A 58 -8.19 19.15 0.51
N ASP A 59 -7.56 20.27 0.19
CA ASP A 59 -6.12 20.48 0.34
C ASP A 59 -5.87 21.51 1.45
N VAL A 60 -4.87 21.26 2.30
CA VAL A 60 -4.30 22.24 3.24
C VAL A 60 -3.04 22.83 2.61
N LEU A 61 -3.06 24.14 2.39
CA LEU A 61 -2.04 24.88 1.66
C LEU A 61 -1.38 25.90 2.59
N VAL A 62 -0.08 26.08 2.44
CA VAL A 62 0.69 27.12 3.15
C VAL A 62 1.54 27.93 2.15
N PRO A 63 1.91 29.18 2.44
CA PRO A 63 2.87 29.88 1.61
C PRO A 63 4.16 29.07 1.45
N VAL A 64 4.74 29.05 0.25
CA VAL A 64 5.95 28.25 -0.06
C VAL A 64 7.09 28.51 0.93
N ALA A 65 7.22 29.76 1.44
CA ALA A 65 8.21 30.09 2.46
C ALA A 65 8.06 29.30 3.77
N HIS A 66 6.88 28.77 4.05
CA HIS A 66 6.56 27.99 5.25
C HIS A 66 6.46 26.48 5.00
N GLU A 67 6.62 26.01 3.76
CA GLU A 67 6.40 24.61 3.38
C GLU A 67 7.17 23.62 4.24
N SER A 68 8.48 23.80 4.37
CA SER A 68 9.33 22.87 5.15
C SER A 68 8.97 22.85 6.64
N ALA A 69 8.58 23.98 7.21
CA ALA A 69 8.14 24.04 8.60
C ALA A 69 6.78 23.36 8.78
N ALA A 70 5.82 23.66 7.89
CA ALA A 70 4.49 23.09 7.92
C ALA A 70 4.52 21.56 7.78
N ARG A 71 5.34 21.02 6.85
CA ARG A 71 5.51 19.56 6.67
C ARG A 71 6.05 18.90 7.95
N ARG A 72 6.97 19.55 8.69
CA ARG A 72 7.45 19.02 9.98
C ARG A 72 6.34 18.95 11.03
N TYR A 73 5.51 19.98 11.15
CA TYR A 73 4.37 19.96 12.10
C TYR A 73 3.33 18.92 11.73
N VAL A 74 3.01 18.78 10.44
CA VAL A 74 2.10 17.73 9.95
C VAL A 74 2.68 16.34 10.23
N ALA A 75 3.96 16.12 9.93
CA ALA A 75 4.63 14.85 10.19
C ALA A 75 4.66 14.52 11.70
N GLU A 76 4.95 15.50 12.54
CA GLU A 76 4.95 15.34 14.00
C GLU A 76 3.56 15.03 14.53
N TYR A 77 2.51 15.72 14.03
CA TYR A 77 1.13 15.41 14.37
C TYR A 77 0.76 13.97 13.98
N LEU A 78 1.09 13.57 12.76
CA LEU A 78 0.84 12.21 12.28
C LEU A 78 1.61 11.17 13.13
N ARG A 79 2.85 11.48 13.54
CA ARG A 79 3.65 10.65 14.44
C ARG A 79 2.96 10.49 15.81
N GLN A 80 2.52 11.60 16.43
CA GLN A 80 1.81 11.56 17.72
C GLN A 80 0.49 10.80 17.64
N MET A 81 -0.24 10.91 16.53
CA MET A 81 -1.46 10.14 16.28
C MET A 81 -1.17 8.64 16.17
N ARG A 82 -0.04 8.27 15.56
CA ARG A 82 0.45 6.87 15.49
C ARG A 82 0.81 6.34 16.88
N GLU A 83 1.60 7.10 17.63
CA GLU A 83 1.99 6.75 19.02
C GLU A 83 0.79 6.63 19.96
N ALA A 84 -0.24 7.43 19.76
CA ALA A 84 -1.49 7.33 20.51
C ALA A 84 -2.37 6.13 20.15
N GLY A 85 -1.88 5.21 19.28
CA GLY A 85 -2.63 4.02 18.84
C GLY A 85 -3.82 4.32 17.92
N ARG A 86 -3.99 5.57 17.46
CA ARG A 86 -5.10 5.97 16.59
C ARG A 86 -4.90 5.58 15.13
N MET A 87 -3.67 5.25 14.72
CA MET A 87 -3.32 4.73 13.38
C MET A 87 -2.72 3.31 13.42
N ALA A 88 -2.96 2.54 14.48
CA ALA A 88 -2.44 1.17 14.61
C ALA A 88 -3.06 0.15 13.66
N ARG A 89 -4.05 0.54 12.84
CA ARG A 89 -4.77 -0.36 11.94
C ARG A 89 -4.50 -0.01 10.49
N PHE A 90 -3.84 -0.92 9.77
CA PHE A 90 -3.70 -0.80 8.32
C PHE A 90 -5.00 -1.23 7.64
N GLY A 91 -5.51 -0.40 6.74
CA GLY A 91 -6.75 -0.69 6.03
C GLY A 91 -6.82 0.01 4.68
N GLY A 92 -7.87 -0.28 3.92
CA GLY A 92 -8.05 0.28 2.59
C GLY A 92 -7.19 -0.40 1.53
N ILE A 93 -6.73 0.36 0.58
CA ILE A 93 -5.96 -0.11 -0.58
C ILE A 93 -4.50 0.25 -0.39
N ILE A 94 -3.64 -0.77 -0.36
CA ILE A 94 -2.21 -0.67 -0.06
C ILE A 94 -1.42 -1.34 -1.20
N PRO A 95 -1.14 -0.66 -2.32
CA PRO A 95 -0.39 -1.25 -3.42
C PRO A 95 0.98 -1.76 -2.99
N PRO A 96 1.35 -3.00 -3.36
CA PRO A 96 2.73 -3.44 -3.29
C PRO A 96 3.49 -2.78 -4.44
N VAL A 97 4.28 -1.75 -4.15
CA VAL A 97 4.92 -0.90 -5.15
C VAL A 97 5.92 -1.71 -5.99
N VAL A 98 5.85 -1.58 -7.32
CA VAL A 98 6.86 -2.12 -8.23
C VAL A 98 8.18 -1.39 -8.03
N THR A 99 9.32 -2.08 -8.22
CA THR A 99 10.62 -1.41 -8.31
C THR A 99 10.89 -1.08 -9.78
N LEU A 100 11.05 0.18 -10.09
CA LEU A 100 11.33 0.64 -11.45
C LEU A 100 12.83 0.71 -11.67
N PHE A 101 13.26 0.22 -12.84
CA PHE A 101 14.66 0.19 -13.24
C PHE A 101 14.87 0.97 -14.52
N ASP A 102 16.03 1.59 -14.64
CA ASP A 102 16.51 2.14 -15.90
C ASP A 102 16.87 1.01 -16.92
N ARG A 103 17.26 1.39 -18.13
CA ARG A 103 17.64 0.40 -19.18
C ARG A 103 18.89 -0.43 -18.81
N GLN A 104 19.69 0.04 -17.86
CA GLN A 104 20.87 -0.66 -17.35
C GLN A 104 20.55 -1.56 -16.16
N GLY A 105 19.29 -1.61 -15.73
CA GLY A 105 18.82 -2.40 -14.60
C GLY A 105 19.15 -1.78 -13.23
N ARG A 106 19.53 -0.50 -13.14
CA ARG A 106 19.70 0.22 -11.87
C ARG A 106 18.34 0.76 -11.43
N ILE A 107 18.13 0.93 -10.12
CA ILE A 107 16.91 1.55 -9.60
C ILE A 107 16.79 2.97 -10.16
N ASP A 108 15.68 3.24 -10.83
CA ASP A 108 15.34 4.57 -11.37
C ASP A 108 14.59 5.36 -10.30
N GLU A 109 15.32 6.17 -9.55
CA GLU A 109 14.73 6.94 -8.44
C GLU A 109 13.69 7.96 -8.89
N GLU A 110 13.86 8.58 -10.06
CA GLU A 110 12.92 9.57 -10.59
C GLU A 110 11.60 8.89 -10.98
N ALA A 111 11.68 7.77 -11.71
CA ALA A 111 10.51 6.97 -12.04
C ALA A 111 9.81 6.43 -10.78
N MET A 112 10.58 6.01 -9.76
CA MET A 112 10.02 5.59 -8.47
C MET A 112 9.23 6.70 -7.79
N ARG A 113 9.79 7.92 -7.73
CA ARG A 113 9.09 9.07 -7.15
C ARG A 113 7.79 9.40 -7.90
N GLY A 114 7.86 9.48 -9.22
CA GLY A 114 6.67 9.74 -10.05
C GLY A 114 5.59 8.66 -9.89
N HIS A 115 6.00 7.40 -9.76
CA HIS A 115 5.05 6.31 -9.53
C HIS A 115 4.42 6.35 -8.14
N LEU A 116 5.19 6.69 -7.09
CA LEU A 116 4.64 6.89 -5.74
C LEU A 116 3.63 8.04 -5.72
N ASP A 117 3.92 9.14 -6.39
CA ASP A 117 2.99 10.27 -6.52
C ASP A 117 1.72 9.86 -7.26
N PHE A 118 1.83 9.11 -8.36
CA PHE A 118 0.68 8.55 -9.07
C PHE A 118 -0.21 7.68 -8.19
N LEU A 119 0.37 6.83 -7.36
CA LEU A 119 -0.40 5.99 -6.43
C LEU A 119 -1.11 6.83 -5.36
N ILE A 120 -0.40 7.77 -4.75
CA ILE A 120 -0.94 8.63 -3.70
C ILE A 120 -2.05 9.55 -4.25
N ASP A 121 -1.83 10.15 -5.43
CA ASP A 121 -2.83 10.97 -6.11
C ASP A 121 -4.05 10.15 -6.56
N GLY A 122 -3.86 8.83 -6.79
CA GLY A 122 -4.91 7.85 -7.02
C GLY A 122 -5.73 7.48 -5.78
N GLY A 123 -5.41 8.05 -4.62
CA GLY A 123 -6.18 7.92 -3.38
C GLY A 123 -5.89 6.64 -2.59
N VAL A 124 -4.73 6.00 -2.79
CA VAL A 124 -4.36 4.80 -2.01
C VAL A 124 -4.17 5.15 -0.53
N HIS A 125 -4.45 4.21 0.35
CA HIS A 125 -4.49 4.43 1.79
C HIS A 125 -3.14 4.21 2.49
N ALA A 126 -2.24 3.48 1.84
CA ALA A 126 -0.85 3.26 2.24
C ALA A 126 -0.08 2.74 1.02
N VAL A 127 1.24 2.61 1.12
CA VAL A 127 2.07 1.93 0.13
C VAL A 127 2.90 0.83 0.79
N PHE A 128 3.17 -0.25 0.06
CA PHE A 128 3.98 -1.36 0.52
C PHE A 128 5.21 -1.52 -0.38
N ALA A 129 6.38 -1.09 0.09
CA ALA A 129 7.67 -1.22 -0.58
C ALA A 129 8.32 -2.57 -0.31
N LEU A 130 9.19 -3.03 -1.21
CA LEU A 130 9.99 -4.25 -1.05
C LEU A 130 9.14 -5.53 -0.87
N GLY A 131 7.95 -5.56 -1.50
CA GLY A 131 7.15 -6.78 -1.63
C GLY A 131 7.63 -7.66 -2.80
N SER A 132 6.92 -8.78 -3.03
CA SER A 132 7.18 -9.65 -4.19
C SER A 132 6.97 -8.93 -5.52
N THR A 133 5.97 -8.05 -5.60
CA THR A 133 5.73 -7.18 -6.76
C THR A 133 6.89 -6.22 -7.04
N GLY A 134 7.61 -5.81 -5.99
CA GLY A 134 8.79 -4.94 -6.07
C GLY A 134 10.08 -5.69 -6.37
N GLU A 135 10.02 -6.95 -6.80
CA GLU A 135 11.21 -7.76 -7.16
C GLU A 135 12.26 -7.83 -6.04
N THR A 136 11.82 -7.82 -4.78
CA THR A 136 12.74 -7.68 -3.64
C THR A 136 13.83 -8.77 -3.60
N MET A 137 13.55 -9.97 -4.15
CA MET A 137 14.54 -11.06 -4.22
C MET A 137 15.62 -10.84 -5.31
N HIS A 138 15.39 -9.91 -6.24
CA HIS A 138 16.35 -9.51 -7.28
C HIS A 138 17.22 -8.31 -6.87
N LEU A 139 17.00 -7.76 -5.68
CA LEU A 139 17.73 -6.62 -5.14
C LEU A 139 18.81 -7.11 -4.16
N THR A 140 19.98 -6.49 -4.22
CA THR A 140 21.00 -6.67 -3.20
C THR A 140 20.54 -6.11 -1.85
N PRO A 141 21.14 -6.55 -0.72
CA PRO A 141 20.79 -5.99 0.59
C PRO A 141 20.93 -4.46 0.66
N ASP A 142 21.93 -3.88 0.00
CA ASP A 142 22.15 -2.43 -0.02
C ASP A 142 21.07 -1.72 -0.84
N GLU A 143 20.67 -2.27 -1.98
CA GLU A 143 19.58 -1.73 -2.77
C GLU A 143 18.23 -1.80 -2.04
N ARG A 144 17.97 -2.88 -1.29
CA ARG A 144 16.76 -2.97 -0.44
C ARG A 144 16.75 -1.85 0.60
N ARG A 145 17.87 -1.60 1.27
CA ARG A 145 17.99 -0.51 2.25
C ARG A 145 17.83 0.86 1.59
N ALA A 146 18.49 1.10 0.49
CA ALA A 146 18.39 2.36 -0.25
C ALA A 146 16.96 2.62 -0.75
N LEU A 147 16.27 1.60 -1.27
CA LEU A 147 14.91 1.72 -1.77
C LEU A 147 13.91 1.97 -0.63
N ALA A 148 14.04 1.28 0.51
CA ALA A 148 13.21 1.57 1.70
C ALA A 148 13.34 3.04 2.12
N ALA A 149 14.57 3.53 2.25
CA ALA A 149 14.83 4.92 2.61
C ALA A 149 14.33 5.92 1.55
N LEU A 150 14.45 5.60 0.26
CA LEU A 150 13.89 6.42 -0.83
C LEU A 150 12.37 6.55 -0.71
N VAL A 151 11.67 5.43 -0.56
CA VAL A 151 10.20 5.40 -0.48
C VAL A 151 9.71 6.17 0.73
N VAL A 152 10.26 5.89 1.92
CA VAL A 152 9.86 6.58 3.16
C VAL A 152 10.08 8.09 3.04
N ARG A 153 11.27 8.52 2.59
CA ARG A 153 11.56 9.97 2.42
C ARG A 153 10.67 10.64 1.40
N HIS A 154 10.38 9.97 0.27
CA HIS A 154 9.57 10.58 -0.78
C HIS A 154 8.09 10.64 -0.42
N VAL A 155 7.56 9.60 0.21
CA VAL A 155 6.18 9.59 0.70
C VAL A 155 5.96 10.66 1.77
N ASP A 156 6.96 10.92 2.62
CA ASP A 156 7.00 12.03 3.59
C ASP A 156 5.70 12.17 4.40
N GLY A 157 5.19 11.04 4.90
CA GLY A 157 3.99 10.99 5.74
C GLY A 157 2.66 11.26 5.02
N ARG A 158 2.65 11.44 3.70
CA ARG A 158 1.39 11.62 2.93
C ARG A 158 0.44 10.44 3.08
N VAL A 159 0.99 9.24 3.13
CA VAL A 159 0.30 7.99 3.48
C VAL A 159 1.26 7.09 4.27
N PRO A 160 0.76 6.11 5.04
CA PRO A 160 1.63 5.14 5.71
C PRO A 160 2.49 4.34 4.72
N VAL A 161 3.72 4.00 5.13
CA VAL A 161 4.67 3.17 4.37
C VAL A 161 4.90 1.86 5.11
N LEU A 162 4.51 0.74 4.50
CA LEU A 162 4.89 -0.60 4.90
C LEU A 162 6.18 -1.01 4.18
N VAL A 163 7.12 -1.63 4.89
CA VAL A 163 8.38 -2.13 4.31
C VAL A 163 8.46 -3.64 4.44
N GLY A 164 8.78 -4.32 3.35
CA GLY A 164 8.97 -5.77 3.30
C GLY A 164 10.30 -6.21 3.89
N CYS A 165 10.25 -7.05 4.92
CA CYS A 165 11.39 -7.75 5.50
C CYS A 165 11.37 -9.21 5.02
N LEU A 166 11.43 -9.41 3.71
CA LEU A 166 11.31 -10.71 3.07
C LEU A 166 12.70 -11.35 2.94
N SER A 167 12.93 -12.42 3.69
CA SER A 167 14.18 -13.18 3.64
C SER A 167 13.98 -14.65 4.04
N THR A 168 14.84 -15.52 3.57
CA THR A 168 14.98 -16.91 4.04
C THR A 168 15.74 -17.00 5.37
N SER A 169 16.50 -15.95 5.73
CA SER A 169 17.26 -15.83 6.98
C SER A 169 16.50 -14.96 7.98
N THR A 170 16.34 -15.46 9.20
CA THR A 170 15.74 -14.69 10.31
C THR A 170 16.61 -13.48 10.68
N ASP A 171 17.93 -13.64 10.71
CA ASP A 171 18.85 -12.54 11.06
C ASP A 171 18.80 -11.41 10.01
N GLU A 172 18.69 -11.75 8.71
CA GLU A 172 18.53 -10.75 7.66
C GLU A 172 17.17 -10.06 7.77
N ALA A 173 16.07 -10.79 8.03
CA ALA A 173 14.76 -10.21 8.23
C ALA A 173 14.74 -9.21 9.41
N VAL A 174 15.40 -9.56 10.51
CA VAL A 174 15.58 -8.67 11.68
C VAL A 174 16.42 -7.44 11.31
N ALA A 175 17.51 -7.61 10.56
CA ALA A 175 18.33 -6.47 10.13
C ALA A 175 17.56 -5.51 9.21
N LEU A 176 16.74 -6.04 8.28
CA LEU A 176 15.87 -5.24 7.43
C LEU A 176 14.80 -4.51 8.25
N ALA A 177 14.23 -5.17 9.25
CA ALA A 177 13.22 -4.58 10.15
C ALA A 177 13.80 -3.40 10.94
N ARG A 178 14.98 -3.54 11.53
CA ARG A 178 15.66 -2.44 12.23
C ARG A 178 15.95 -1.26 11.31
N HIS A 179 16.44 -1.54 10.10
CA HIS A 179 16.67 -0.47 9.12
C HIS A 179 15.38 0.23 8.71
N ALA A 180 14.27 -0.51 8.52
CA ALA A 180 12.97 0.09 8.22
C ALA A 180 12.49 1.00 9.38
N GLU A 181 12.67 0.59 10.63
CA GLU A 181 12.38 1.41 11.81
C GLU A 181 13.24 2.67 11.85
N GLU A 182 14.55 2.56 11.64
CA GLU A 182 15.51 3.68 11.60
C GLU A 182 15.18 4.69 10.49
N THR A 183 14.64 4.21 9.36
CA THR A 183 14.24 5.09 8.24
C THR A 183 12.88 5.75 8.43
N GLY A 184 12.12 5.36 9.46
CA GLY A 184 10.81 5.94 9.78
C GLY A 184 9.64 5.30 9.02
N ALA A 185 9.74 4.02 8.67
CA ALA A 185 8.60 3.25 8.17
C ALA A 185 7.47 3.17 9.20
N ASP A 186 6.24 2.97 8.75
CA ASP A 186 5.06 2.89 9.62
C ASP A 186 4.71 1.45 10.02
N GLY A 187 5.26 0.46 9.33
CA GLY A 187 5.07 -0.94 9.64
C GLY A 187 5.87 -1.86 8.73
N LEU A 188 5.84 -3.12 9.07
CA LEU A 188 6.60 -4.16 8.39
C LEU A 188 5.68 -5.22 7.80
N VAL A 189 6.09 -5.80 6.67
CA VAL A 189 5.47 -7.01 6.12
C VAL A 189 6.51 -8.13 6.17
N VAL A 190 6.19 -9.21 6.88
CA VAL A 190 7.12 -10.31 7.14
C VAL A 190 6.55 -11.61 6.62
N ILE A 191 7.28 -12.26 5.72
CA ILE A 191 6.94 -13.57 5.15
C ILE A 191 7.67 -14.66 5.94
N PRO A 192 7.07 -15.84 6.17
CA PRO A 192 7.83 -16.98 6.69
C PRO A 192 9.03 -17.33 5.80
N PRO A 193 10.09 -17.97 6.34
CA PRO A 193 11.16 -18.48 5.50
C PRO A 193 10.61 -19.36 4.37
N PHE A 194 11.15 -19.18 3.19
CA PHE A 194 10.76 -19.92 1.99
C PHE A 194 11.97 -20.70 1.45
N TYR A 195 11.84 -21.46 0.36
CA TYR A 195 12.75 -22.46 -0.17
C TYR A 195 12.60 -23.83 0.53
N TRP A 196 12.83 -23.92 1.86
CA TRP A 196 12.42 -25.07 2.66
C TRP A 196 11.06 -24.79 3.28
N THR A 197 10.07 -25.65 3.05
CA THR A 197 8.75 -25.51 3.63
C THR A 197 8.83 -25.52 5.17
N PRO A 198 8.54 -24.39 5.85
CA PRO A 198 8.69 -24.29 7.29
C PRO A 198 7.55 -25.01 8.02
N ASN A 199 7.81 -25.58 9.19
CA ASN A 199 6.76 -26.00 10.11
C ASN A 199 6.26 -24.83 10.97
N ASP A 200 5.20 -25.06 11.76
CA ASP A 200 4.56 -24.01 12.59
C ASP A 200 5.54 -23.34 13.56
N ARG A 201 6.45 -24.12 14.18
CA ARG A 201 7.46 -23.58 15.11
C ARG A 201 8.47 -22.67 14.39
N ALA A 202 8.89 -23.03 13.18
CA ALA A 202 9.78 -22.22 12.39
C ALA A 202 9.13 -20.89 11.96
N ILE A 203 7.85 -20.92 11.56
CA ILE A 203 7.06 -19.73 11.24
C ILE A 203 6.96 -18.82 12.46
N GLU A 204 6.53 -19.36 13.60
CA GLU A 204 6.39 -18.60 14.84
C GLU A 204 7.71 -18.01 15.31
N SER A 205 8.78 -18.79 15.28
CA SER A 205 10.12 -18.31 15.67
C SER A 205 10.60 -17.16 14.79
N HIS A 206 10.41 -17.28 13.46
CA HIS A 206 10.85 -16.25 12.51
C HIS A 206 10.06 -14.94 12.68
N ILE A 207 8.72 -15.03 12.69
CA ILE A 207 7.85 -13.85 12.87
C ILE A 207 8.08 -13.23 14.25
N GLY A 208 8.19 -14.07 15.30
CA GLY A 208 8.42 -13.63 16.67
C GLY A 208 9.78 -12.93 16.85
N ALA A 209 10.82 -13.41 16.19
CA ALA A 209 12.14 -12.75 16.22
C ALA A 209 12.08 -11.33 15.66
N VAL A 210 11.41 -11.15 14.52
CA VAL A 210 11.23 -9.81 13.93
C VAL A 210 10.35 -8.93 14.82
N ALA A 211 9.20 -9.46 15.28
CA ALA A 211 8.25 -8.72 16.12
C ALA A 211 8.84 -8.27 17.45
N SER A 212 9.84 -9.02 17.97
CA SER A 212 10.53 -8.69 19.22
C SER A 212 11.73 -7.76 19.03
N ALA A 213 12.21 -7.58 17.79
CA ALA A 213 13.44 -6.83 17.52
C ALA A 213 13.20 -5.32 17.32
N VAL A 214 11.95 -4.90 17.09
CA VAL A 214 11.55 -3.53 16.74
C VAL A 214 10.20 -3.17 17.38
N GLY A 215 9.92 -1.87 17.49
CA GLY A 215 8.64 -1.35 17.98
C GLY A 215 7.57 -1.17 16.89
N LEU A 216 7.89 -1.45 15.63
CA LEU A 216 6.96 -1.25 14.52
C LEU A 216 5.86 -2.32 14.45
N PRO A 217 4.64 -1.96 14.01
CA PRO A 217 3.61 -2.92 13.64
C PRO A 217 4.08 -3.92 12.59
N VAL A 218 3.80 -5.21 12.82
CA VAL A 218 4.12 -6.31 11.92
C VAL A 218 2.85 -6.86 11.27
N VAL A 219 2.85 -6.91 9.94
CA VAL A 219 1.86 -7.60 9.12
C VAL A 219 2.47 -8.92 8.64
N ILE A 220 1.90 -10.03 9.07
CA ILE A 220 2.28 -11.36 8.60
C ILE A 220 1.95 -11.48 7.12
N TYR A 221 2.82 -12.10 6.32
CA TYR A 221 2.55 -12.34 4.91
C TYR A 221 2.34 -13.82 4.63
N ASN A 222 1.07 -14.21 4.46
CA ASN A 222 0.71 -15.57 4.03
C ASN A 222 0.67 -15.64 2.50
N PHE A 223 1.63 -16.35 1.92
CA PHE A 223 1.74 -16.55 0.48
C PHE A 223 2.14 -18.00 0.17
N PRO A 224 1.16 -18.93 0.18
CA PRO A 224 1.42 -20.37 0.01
C PRO A 224 2.18 -20.75 -1.26
N ALA A 225 1.93 -20.04 -2.37
CA ALA A 225 2.61 -20.30 -3.65
C ALA A 225 4.13 -20.05 -3.59
N VAL A 226 4.61 -19.23 -2.65
CA VAL A 226 6.04 -18.95 -2.45
C VAL A 226 6.61 -19.77 -1.29
N VAL A 227 5.86 -19.87 -0.19
CA VAL A 227 6.32 -20.53 1.04
C VAL A 227 6.17 -22.05 0.98
N GLY A 228 5.36 -22.57 0.05
CA GLY A 228 5.05 -23.99 -0.07
C GLY A 228 3.96 -24.49 0.87
N ARG A 229 3.42 -23.64 1.75
CA ARG A 229 2.26 -23.91 2.61
C ARG A 229 1.57 -22.65 3.07
N SER A 230 0.28 -22.77 3.43
CA SER A 230 -0.46 -21.73 4.13
C SER A 230 -0.11 -21.70 5.62
N ILE A 231 -0.21 -20.52 6.24
CA ILE A 231 -0.16 -20.33 7.68
C ILE A 231 -1.54 -20.66 8.24
N PRO A 232 -1.72 -21.68 9.08
CA PRO A 232 -3.04 -22.02 9.61
C PRO A 232 -3.61 -20.87 10.46
N ALA A 233 -4.91 -20.60 10.36
CA ALA A 233 -5.56 -19.53 11.12
C ALA A 233 -5.37 -19.65 12.65
N PRO A 234 -5.34 -20.86 13.29
CA PRO A 234 -4.96 -20.99 14.69
C PRO A 234 -3.54 -20.49 15.00
N LEU A 235 -2.58 -20.68 14.09
CA LEU A 235 -1.21 -20.18 14.27
C LEU A 235 -1.16 -18.65 14.15
N VAL A 236 -1.93 -18.06 13.23
CA VAL A 236 -2.08 -16.60 13.14
C VAL A 236 -2.62 -16.05 14.44
N ALA A 237 -3.69 -16.63 14.98
CA ALA A 237 -4.28 -16.21 16.25
C ALA A 237 -3.28 -16.32 17.42
N LYS A 238 -2.51 -17.41 17.47
CA LYS A 238 -1.45 -17.61 18.46
C LYS A 238 -0.40 -16.50 18.40
N MET A 239 0.11 -16.20 17.21
CA MET A 239 1.14 -15.15 17.03
C MET A 239 0.57 -13.76 17.34
N ALA A 240 -0.67 -13.46 16.94
CA ALA A 240 -1.33 -12.21 17.25
C ALA A 240 -1.54 -12.00 18.76
N ALA A 241 -1.76 -13.09 19.53
CA ALA A 241 -1.88 -13.04 20.98
C ALA A 241 -0.52 -12.95 21.69
N ALA A 242 0.52 -13.61 21.13
CA ALA A 242 1.83 -13.67 21.76
C ALA A 242 2.67 -12.40 21.58
N TYR A 243 2.43 -11.64 20.48
CA TYR A 243 3.22 -10.47 20.14
C TYR A 243 2.31 -9.26 19.90
N ASP A 244 2.41 -8.26 20.75
CA ASP A 244 1.57 -7.05 20.68
C ASP A 244 1.75 -6.30 19.35
N SER A 245 2.98 -6.28 18.81
CA SER A 245 3.32 -5.66 17.54
C SER A 245 2.78 -6.41 16.31
N VAL A 246 2.36 -7.68 16.43
CA VAL A 246 1.72 -8.42 15.33
C VAL A 246 0.28 -7.93 15.16
N LEU A 247 0.09 -6.97 14.25
CA LEU A 247 -1.17 -6.21 14.09
C LEU A 247 -1.87 -6.45 12.75
N GLY A 248 -1.42 -7.40 11.95
CA GLY A 248 -2.13 -7.73 10.72
C GLY A 248 -1.61 -8.94 9.99
N ILE A 249 -2.34 -9.28 8.92
CA ILE A 249 -1.96 -10.31 7.96
C ILE A 249 -2.33 -9.87 6.55
N LYS A 250 -1.41 -10.11 5.61
CA LYS A 250 -1.66 -10.09 4.17
C LYS A 250 -1.91 -11.52 3.69
N GLU A 251 -3.11 -11.77 3.21
CA GLU A 251 -3.57 -13.07 2.73
C GLU A 251 -3.51 -13.15 1.19
N THR A 252 -2.37 -13.61 0.66
CA THR A 252 -2.23 -13.90 -0.77
C THR A 252 -2.57 -15.37 -1.03
N ILE A 253 -3.83 -15.71 -0.79
CA ILE A 253 -4.41 -17.03 -0.93
C ILE A 253 -5.73 -16.92 -1.70
N ASP A 254 -5.99 -17.86 -2.61
CA ASP A 254 -7.27 -17.95 -3.31
C ASP A 254 -8.25 -18.82 -2.49
N SER A 255 -8.56 -18.37 -1.28
CA SER A 255 -9.50 -19.03 -0.38
C SER A 255 -10.15 -18.03 0.56
N ILE A 256 -11.35 -17.58 0.21
CA ILE A 256 -12.15 -16.74 1.08
C ILE A 256 -12.49 -17.44 2.42
N ALA A 257 -12.64 -18.75 2.42
CA ALA A 257 -12.89 -19.55 3.62
C ALA A 257 -11.74 -19.42 4.64
N HIS A 258 -10.48 -19.40 4.17
CA HIS A 258 -9.33 -19.18 5.03
C HIS A 258 -9.32 -17.74 5.61
N ILE A 259 -9.60 -16.75 4.77
CA ILE A 259 -9.69 -15.34 5.21
C ILE A 259 -10.78 -15.20 6.29
N HIS A 260 -11.95 -15.83 6.10
CA HIS A 260 -13.03 -15.85 7.09
C HIS A 260 -12.59 -16.49 8.40
N GLU A 261 -11.86 -17.62 8.34
CA GLU A 261 -11.38 -18.30 9.54
C GLU A 261 -10.40 -17.43 10.32
N VAL A 262 -9.48 -16.74 9.66
CA VAL A 262 -8.56 -15.80 10.29
C VAL A 262 -9.33 -14.65 10.96
N ILE A 263 -10.27 -14.03 10.26
CA ILE A 263 -11.11 -12.96 10.83
C ILE A 263 -11.84 -13.44 12.07
N ALA A 264 -12.52 -14.59 11.99
CA ALA A 264 -13.33 -15.13 13.06
C ALA A 264 -12.50 -15.52 14.31
N ARG A 265 -11.25 -15.95 14.11
CA ARG A 265 -10.38 -16.37 15.21
C ARG A 265 -9.64 -15.22 15.88
N VAL A 266 -9.21 -14.22 15.09
CA VAL A 266 -8.31 -13.18 15.60
C VAL A 266 -9.07 -11.94 16.08
N LYS A 267 -10.02 -11.44 15.30
CA LYS A 267 -10.66 -10.15 15.58
C LYS A 267 -11.47 -10.09 16.90
N PRO A 268 -12.13 -11.15 17.37
CA PRO A 268 -12.81 -11.08 18.66
C PRO A 268 -11.88 -10.78 19.84
N ALA A 269 -10.64 -11.28 19.80
CA ALA A 269 -9.63 -11.04 20.84
C ALA A 269 -8.75 -9.81 20.56
N LYS A 270 -8.54 -9.46 19.29
CA LYS A 270 -7.70 -8.34 18.83
C LYS A 270 -8.41 -7.55 17.71
N PRO A 271 -9.41 -6.70 18.04
CA PRO A 271 -10.22 -5.99 17.05
C PRO A 271 -9.40 -5.09 16.10
N ALA A 272 -8.26 -4.59 16.56
CA ALA A 272 -7.34 -3.76 15.78
C ALA A 272 -6.49 -4.57 14.77
N PHE A 273 -6.54 -5.90 14.80
CA PHE A 273 -5.79 -6.73 13.87
C PHE A 273 -6.33 -6.59 12.44
N SER A 274 -5.46 -6.19 11.51
CA SER A 274 -5.80 -5.96 10.11
C SER A 274 -5.76 -7.25 9.29
N VAL A 275 -6.83 -7.56 8.58
CA VAL A 275 -6.88 -8.67 7.63
C VAL A 275 -7.04 -8.10 6.23
N LEU A 276 -5.99 -8.25 5.40
CA LEU A 276 -5.86 -7.66 4.07
C LEU A 276 -5.72 -8.77 3.03
N CYS A 277 -6.60 -8.83 2.04
CA CYS A 277 -6.41 -9.79 0.95
C CYS A 277 -5.31 -9.34 -0.02
N GLY A 278 -4.57 -10.31 -0.58
CA GLY A 278 -3.53 -10.04 -1.58
C GLY A 278 -4.07 -9.98 -3.01
N TYR A 279 -5.19 -10.67 -3.26
CA TYR A 279 -5.87 -10.68 -4.54
C TYR A 279 -7.08 -9.73 -4.50
N GLU A 280 -7.13 -8.76 -5.41
CA GLU A 280 -8.20 -7.76 -5.46
C GLU A 280 -9.60 -8.33 -5.71
N PHE A 281 -9.71 -9.48 -6.36
CA PHE A 281 -11.01 -10.14 -6.56
C PHE A 281 -11.63 -10.70 -5.26
N HIS A 282 -10.85 -10.75 -4.18
CA HIS A 282 -11.35 -11.03 -2.83
C HIS A 282 -11.68 -9.78 -2.02
N LEU A 283 -11.40 -8.57 -2.51
CA LEU A 283 -11.51 -7.33 -1.76
C LEU A 283 -12.91 -7.17 -1.13
N LEU A 284 -13.96 -7.17 -1.95
CA LEU A 284 -15.33 -6.94 -1.43
C LEU A 284 -15.77 -8.05 -0.46
N ASN A 285 -15.45 -9.31 -0.75
CA ASN A 285 -15.76 -10.43 0.14
C ASN A 285 -15.01 -10.33 1.48
N THR A 286 -13.74 -9.90 1.45
CA THR A 286 -12.94 -9.65 2.66
C THR A 286 -13.55 -8.55 3.52
N LEU A 287 -13.95 -7.43 2.89
CA LEU A 287 -14.58 -6.31 3.57
C LEU A 287 -15.93 -6.69 4.20
N LEU A 288 -16.78 -7.40 3.45
CA LEU A 288 -18.09 -7.87 3.95
C LEU A 288 -17.95 -8.86 5.10
N SER A 289 -16.84 -9.57 5.19
CA SER A 289 -16.55 -10.51 6.28
C SER A 289 -15.94 -9.84 7.53
N GLY A 290 -15.72 -8.54 7.50
CA GLY A 290 -15.09 -7.78 8.59
C GLY A 290 -13.56 -7.65 8.47
N GLY A 291 -13.00 -7.93 7.29
CA GLY A 291 -11.61 -7.57 6.96
C GLY A 291 -11.43 -6.08 6.71
N ASP A 292 -10.21 -5.66 6.38
CA ASP A 292 -9.81 -4.25 6.46
C ASP A 292 -9.40 -3.64 5.12
N GLY A 293 -9.21 -4.44 4.09
CA GLY A 293 -8.79 -3.94 2.78
C GLY A 293 -8.03 -4.96 1.94
N ALA A 294 -7.19 -4.46 1.03
CA ALA A 294 -6.39 -5.28 0.13
C ALA A 294 -4.99 -4.70 -0.13
N ILE A 295 -4.08 -5.59 -0.53
CA ILE A 295 -2.74 -5.27 -1.02
C ILE A 295 -2.63 -5.71 -2.50
N PRO A 296 -3.35 -5.03 -3.43
CA PRO A 296 -3.52 -5.45 -4.81
C PRO A 296 -2.39 -4.94 -5.72
N ALA A 297 -1.74 -5.84 -6.47
CA ALA A 297 -0.68 -5.41 -7.40
C ALA A 297 -1.22 -4.65 -8.62
N VAL A 298 -2.45 -4.93 -9.04
CA VAL A 298 -3.09 -4.22 -10.16
C VAL A 298 -3.26 -2.72 -9.90
N ALA A 299 -3.25 -2.30 -8.64
CA ALA A 299 -3.30 -0.88 -8.29
C ALA A 299 -2.07 -0.10 -8.76
N ASN A 300 -0.93 -0.76 -9.07
CA ASN A 300 0.19 -0.10 -9.75
C ASN A 300 -0.17 0.38 -11.16
N ILE A 301 -1.12 -0.28 -11.81
CA ILE A 301 -1.62 0.06 -13.14
C ILE A 301 -2.72 1.11 -13.03
N LEU A 302 -3.70 0.86 -12.14
CA LEU A 302 -4.92 1.64 -12.00
C LEU A 302 -5.43 1.57 -10.56
N PRO A 303 -5.04 2.50 -9.67
CA PRO A 303 -5.45 2.47 -8.26
C PRO A 303 -6.94 2.77 -8.06
N GLY A 304 -7.52 3.66 -8.89
CA GLY A 304 -8.86 4.21 -8.71
C GLY A 304 -9.99 3.17 -8.50
N PRO A 305 -10.11 2.12 -9.30
CA PRO A 305 -11.17 1.11 -9.10
C PRO A 305 -11.10 0.41 -7.74
N SER A 306 -9.92 -0.01 -7.29
CA SER A 306 -9.78 -0.64 -5.97
C SER A 306 -10.14 0.33 -4.86
N VAL A 307 -9.70 1.60 -4.97
CA VAL A 307 -10.06 2.67 -4.04
C VAL A 307 -11.57 2.90 -4.05
N ALA A 308 -12.20 2.99 -5.22
CA ALA A 308 -13.65 3.19 -5.35
C ALA A 308 -14.46 2.06 -4.70
N ILE A 309 -14.06 0.79 -4.88
CA ILE A 309 -14.70 -0.35 -4.21
C ILE A 309 -14.67 -0.17 -2.69
N TYR A 310 -13.50 0.17 -2.14
CA TYR A 310 -13.33 0.36 -0.71
C TYR A 310 -14.16 1.54 -0.18
N GLU A 311 -14.11 2.70 -0.84
CA GLU A 311 -14.82 3.89 -0.43
C GLU A 311 -16.36 3.75 -0.57
N HIS A 312 -16.84 3.08 -1.62
CA HIS A 312 -18.26 2.76 -1.73
C HIS A 312 -18.72 1.83 -0.60
N TRP A 313 -17.94 0.76 -0.31
CA TRP A 313 -18.25 -0.12 0.81
C TRP A 313 -18.27 0.64 2.14
N ARG A 314 -17.26 1.46 2.41
CA ARG A 314 -17.15 2.26 3.65
C ARG A 314 -18.31 3.23 3.83
N ALA A 315 -18.85 3.74 2.74
CA ALA A 315 -20.00 4.61 2.71
C ALA A 315 -21.35 3.86 2.70
N GLY A 316 -21.36 2.53 2.81
CA GLY A 316 -22.58 1.69 2.78
C GLY A 316 -23.18 1.50 1.39
N ARG A 317 -22.54 1.96 0.33
CA ARG A 317 -22.99 1.86 -1.07
C ARG A 317 -22.53 0.55 -1.70
N LEU A 318 -23.13 -0.55 -1.25
CA LEU A 318 -22.69 -1.90 -1.66
C LEU A 318 -22.97 -2.22 -3.13
N ALA A 319 -24.05 -1.70 -3.69
CA ALA A 319 -24.42 -1.91 -5.09
C ALA A 319 -23.38 -1.29 -6.03
N GLU A 320 -22.92 -0.09 -5.71
CA GLU A 320 -21.87 0.62 -6.44
C GLU A 320 -20.50 -0.08 -6.30
N ALA A 321 -20.14 -0.51 -5.09
CA ALA A 321 -18.91 -1.29 -4.88
C ALA A 321 -18.92 -2.56 -5.73
N ALA A 322 -20.02 -3.29 -5.75
CA ALA A 322 -20.20 -4.50 -6.55
C ALA A 322 -20.19 -4.21 -8.06
N SER A 323 -20.71 -3.05 -8.51
CA SER A 323 -20.66 -2.66 -9.91
C SER A 323 -19.22 -2.44 -10.37
N VAL A 324 -18.47 -1.60 -9.65
CA VAL A 324 -17.05 -1.34 -9.96
C VAL A 324 -16.26 -2.65 -9.97
N MET A 325 -16.49 -3.54 -9.00
CA MET A 325 -15.81 -4.83 -8.95
C MET A 325 -16.09 -5.68 -10.20
N ARG A 326 -17.36 -5.81 -10.62
CA ARG A 326 -17.73 -6.58 -11.83
C ARG A 326 -17.09 -6.01 -13.10
N GLU A 327 -17.07 -4.69 -13.25
CA GLU A 327 -16.46 -4.01 -14.41
C GLU A 327 -14.96 -4.25 -14.51
N ARG A 328 -14.28 -4.54 -13.39
CA ARG A 328 -12.82 -4.68 -13.32
C ARG A 328 -12.32 -6.09 -13.05
N LEU A 329 -13.22 -7.08 -12.97
CA LEU A 329 -12.83 -8.49 -12.80
C LEU A 329 -11.86 -8.99 -13.87
N GLN A 330 -11.96 -8.45 -15.09
CA GLN A 330 -11.06 -8.82 -16.20
C GLN A 330 -9.59 -8.49 -15.90
N LEU A 331 -9.30 -7.46 -15.12
CA LEU A 331 -7.94 -7.11 -14.73
C LEU A 331 -7.29 -8.18 -13.84
N ALA A 332 -8.07 -8.99 -13.13
CA ALA A 332 -7.55 -10.12 -12.36
C ALA A 332 -6.90 -11.19 -13.25
N MET A 333 -7.30 -11.27 -14.54
CA MET A 333 -6.71 -12.20 -15.51
C MET A 333 -5.24 -11.89 -15.83
N LEU A 334 -4.77 -10.67 -15.53
CA LEU A 334 -3.37 -10.26 -15.72
C LEU A 334 -2.40 -11.18 -14.96
N TYR A 335 -2.80 -11.65 -13.77
CA TYR A 335 -1.96 -12.55 -12.97
C TYR A 335 -1.73 -13.93 -13.58
N GLN A 336 -2.54 -14.32 -14.58
CA GLN A 336 -2.49 -15.63 -15.22
C GLN A 336 -1.75 -15.60 -16.56
N LEU A 337 -1.33 -14.41 -17.03
CA LEU A 337 -0.69 -14.28 -18.35
C LEU A 337 0.73 -14.83 -18.36
N ASP A 338 1.49 -14.58 -17.32
CA ASP A 338 2.88 -15.03 -17.21
C ASP A 338 3.35 -15.04 -15.75
N ALA A 339 4.48 -15.71 -15.51
CA ALA A 339 5.14 -15.76 -14.22
C ALA A 339 6.61 -15.38 -14.37
N PRO A 340 7.12 -14.55 -13.46
CA PRO A 340 6.42 -13.95 -12.31
C PRO A 340 5.52 -12.77 -12.71
N PHE A 341 4.38 -12.66 -12.08
CA PHE A 341 3.29 -11.73 -12.44
C PHE A 341 3.69 -10.24 -12.51
N PHE A 342 4.72 -9.83 -11.79
CA PHE A 342 5.19 -8.42 -11.80
C PHE A 342 5.72 -8.00 -13.18
N VAL A 343 6.18 -8.94 -14.00
CA VAL A 343 6.57 -8.67 -15.40
C VAL A 343 5.37 -8.16 -16.19
N VAL A 344 4.21 -8.80 -16.00
CA VAL A 344 2.94 -8.40 -16.64
C VAL A 344 2.49 -7.03 -16.15
N ILE A 345 2.60 -6.76 -14.84
CA ILE A 345 2.23 -5.46 -14.24
C ILE A 345 3.07 -4.34 -14.86
N LYS A 346 4.40 -4.50 -14.92
CA LYS A 346 5.30 -3.49 -15.50
C LYS A 346 5.05 -3.27 -16.99
N GLU A 347 4.81 -4.34 -17.75
CA GLU A 347 4.50 -4.23 -19.16
C GLU A 347 3.17 -3.48 -19.39
N ALA A 348 2.14 -3.78 -18.58
CA ALA A 348 0.88 -3.04 -18.61
C ALA A 348 1.08 -1.55 -18.30
N MET A 349 1.91 -1.23 -17.29
CA MET A 349 2.26 0.15 -16.95
C MET A 349 2.94 0.86 -18.14
N ALA A 350 3.86 0.19 -18.85
CA ALA A 350 4.53 0.75 -20.01
C ALA A 350 3.57 0.96 -21.19
N MET A 351 2.68 -0.02 -21.46
CA MET A 351 1.66 0.11 -22.51
C MET A 351 0.71 1.29 -22.27
N LEU A 352 0.43 1.61 -21.01
CA LEU A 352 -0.41 2.72 -20.61
C LEU A 352 0.35 4.06 -20.45
N GLY A 353 1.63 4.09 -20.78
CA GLY A 353 2.46 5.29 -20.67
C GLY A 353 2.72 5.75 -19.23
N ARG A 354 2.55 4.88 -18.25
CA ARG A 354 2.82 5.17 -16.81
C ARG A 354 4.31 5.18 -16.51
N VAL A 355 5.08 4.35 -17.22
CA VAL A 355 6.53 4.23 -17.13
C VAL A 355 7.13 4.18 -18.54
N GLN A 356 8.38 4.60 -18.68
CA GLN A 356 9.06 4.59 -19.98
C GLN A 356 9.45 3.18 -20.40
N HIS A 357 9.77 2.30 -19.45
CA HIS A 357 10.28 0.96 -19.71
C HIS A 357 9.70 -0.05 -18.72
N ALA A 358 9.43 -1.26 -19.22
CA ALA A 358 9.03 -2.42 -18.41
C ALA A 358 10.25 -3.23 -17.96
N THR A 359 11.39 -2.60 -17.67
CA THR A 359 12.63 -3.30 -17.31
C THR A 359 12.43 -4.16 -16.05
N VAL A 360 12.77 -5.43 -16.15
CA VAL A 360 12.82 -6.40 -15.05
C VAL A 360 14.23 -6.93 -14.89
N ARG A 361 14.58 -7.43 -13.71
CA ARG A 361 15.90 -8.01 -13.46
C ARG A 361 15.92 -9.53 -13.67
N ALA A 362 17.07 -10.03 -14.08
CA ALA A 362 17.32 -11.46 -14.09
C ALA A 362 17.07 -12.08 -12.69
N PRO A 363 16.52 -13.30 -12.62
CA PRO A 363 16.30 -14.25 -13.74
C PRO A 363 14.97 -14.04 -14.51
N SER A 364 14.20 -12.99 -14.24
CA SER A 364 12.92 -12.77 -14.91
C SER A 364 13.14 -12.28 -16.35
N PRO A 365 12.64 -13.01 -17.37
CA PRO A 365 12.65 -12.51 -18.74
C PRO A 365 11.56 -11.46 -18.96
N PRO A 366 11.68 -10.58 -19.97
CA PRO A 366 10.56 -9.77 -20.44
C PRO A 366 9.45 -10.65 -21.02
N LEU A 367 8.23 -10.11 -21.13
CA LEU A 367 7.13 -10.79 -21.79
C LEU A 367 7.46 -11.14 -23.24
N THR A 368 6.98 -12.30 -23.69
CA THR A 368 6.98 -12.67 -25.11
C THR A 368 6.03 -11.78 -25.92
N ASP A 369 6.23 -11.72 -27.23
CA ASP A 369 5.34 -10.94 -28.11
C ASP A 369 3.91 -11.47 -28.07
N GLU A 370 3.72 -12.79 -27.93
CA GLU A 370 2.41 -13.44 -27.77
C GLU A 370 1.72 -12.94 -26.47
N HIS A 371 2.42 -12.98 -25.34
CA HIS A 371 1.87 -12.52 -24.05
C HIS A 371 1.62 -11.01 -24.07
N ARG A 372 2.46 -10.23 -24.76
CA ARG A 372 2.26 -8.79 -24.98
C ARG A 372 0.97 -8.50 -25.73
N GLU A 373 0.68 -9.24 -26.80
CA GLU A 373 -0.55 -9.06 -27.57
C GLU A 373 -1.79 -9.46 -26.77
N ARG A 374 -1.72 -10.56 -26.02
CA ARG A 374 -2.80 -10.96 -25.09
C ARG A 374 -3.04 -9.89 -24.01
N LEU A 375 -1.96 -9.33 -23.44
CA LEU A 375 -2.04 -8.23 -22.47
C LEU A 375 -2.72 -7.00 -23.08
N ARG A 376 -2.34 -6.62 -24.31
CA ARG A 376 -2.97 -5.52 -25.05
C ARG A 376 -4.47 -5.73 -25.21
N GLY A 377 -4.88 -6.94 -25.61
CA GLY A 377 -6.30 -7.31 -25.71
C GLY A 377 -7.06 -7.20 -24.40
N LEU A 378 -6.45 -7.62 -23.26
CA LEU A 378 -7.06 -7.48 -21.94
C LEU A 378 -7.21 -6.01 -21.52
N LEU A 379 -6.19 -5.18 -21.77
CA LEU A 379 -6.25 -3.74 -21.46
C LEU A 379 -7.30 -3.03 -22.31
N ALA A 380 -7.38 -3.36 -23.60
CA ALA A 380 -8.40 -2.81 -24.51
C ALA A 380 -9.82 -3.23 -24.08
N SER A 381 -10.02 -4.50 -23.73
CA SER A 381 -11.33 -4.99 -23.24
C SER A 381 -11.76 -4.35 -21.93
N ALA A 382 -10.80 -3.89 -21.12
CA ALA A 382 -11.04 -3.13 -19.91
C ALA A 382 -11.23 -1.62 -20.17
N GLY A 383 -11.17 -1.16 -21.44
CA GLY A 383 -11.31 0.25 -21.82
C GLY A 383 -10.13 1.13 -21.38
N LEU A 384 -8.92 0.55 -21.32
CA LEU A 384 -7.70 1.24 -20.88
C LEU A 384 -6.77 1.62 -22.07
N LEU A 385 -6.98 0.99 -23.21
CA LEU A 385 -6.32 1.28 -24.50
C LEU A 385 -7.34 1.61 -25.56
#